data_245c38e76a390f0b7f3e4d2f85a3eb0f
#
_entry.id   245c38e76a390f0b7f3e4d2f85a3eb0f
#
_cell.length_a   1.000
_cell.length_b   1.000
_cell.length_c   1.000
_cell.angle_alpha   90.00
_cell.angle_beta   90.00
_cell.angle_gamma   90.00
#
_symmetry.space_group_name_H-M   'P 1'
#
loop_
_entity.id
_entity.type
_entity.pdbx_description
1 polymer ?
#
loop_
_entity_poly.entity_id
_entity_poly.type
_entity_poly.pdbx_seq_one_letter_code
_entity_poly.pdbx_strand_id
1 'polypeptide(L)'
;MLIRVEIGIDAPGIDALLRRTFGSDAEAQLVHSLREDGLITLGVVATDDEGQVVGYAAFSPVAVEGEELQWVGLAPLAVDESYRGQGIGRQLVYEGLDSLNEFGYAAVVTLGDPARYGRLG
;
A
#
# COMPACT_ATOMS: atom_id res chain seq x y z
N MET A 1 -2.87 -2.74 17.51
CA MET A 1 -2.65 -2.46 16.07
C MET A 1 -1.18 -2.60 15.75
N LEU A 2 -0.85 -3.42 14.79
CA LEU A 2 0.52 -3.63 14.36
C LEU A 2 0.66 -3.17 12.90
N ILE A 3 1.70 -2.39 12.62
CA ILE A 3 2.00 -1.93 11.26
C ILE A 3 3.38 -2.47 10.89
N ARG A 4 3.44 -3.24 9.80
CA ARG A 4 4.66 -3.96 9.42
C ARG A 4 4.69 -4.23 7.91
N VAL A 5 5.86 -4.64 7.43
CA VAL A 5 6.00 -5.09 6.04
C VAL A 5 5.21 -6.39 5.87
N GLU A 6 4.56 -6.54 4.71
CA GLU A 6 3.76 -7.72 4.42
C GLU A 6 4.62 -8.98 4.26
N ILE A 7 4.02 -10.12 4.58
CA ILE A 7 4.59 -11.43 4.31
C ILE A 7 3.57 -12.26 3.52
N GLY A 8 3.99 -13.41 2.99
CA GLY A 8 3.16 -14.18 2.07
C GLY A 8 1.78 -14.55 2.59
N ILE A 9 1.65 -14.85 3.87
CA ILE A 9 0.37 -15.25 4.47
C ILE A 9 -0.63 -14.09 4.53
N ASP A 10 -0.20 -12.85 4.31
CA ASP A 10 -1.09 -11.69 4.33
C ASP A 10 -1.92 -11.56 3.05
N ALA A 11 -1.54 -12.22 1.96
CA ALA A 11 -2.17 -12.02 0.65
C ALA A 11 -3.69 -12.21 0.65
N PRO A 12 -4.27 -13.26 1.24
CA PRO A 12 -5.73 -13.40 1.28
C PRO A 12 -6.42 -12.27 2.05
N GLY A 13 -5.84 -11.85 3.17
CA GLY A 13 -6.39 -10.74 3.97
C GLY A 13 -6.34 -9.41 3.24
N ILE A 14 -5.25 -9.16 2.52
CA ILE A 14 -5.10 -7.97 1.69
C ILE A 14 -6.15 -7.95 0.58
N ASP A 15 -6.32 -9.06 -0.11
CA ASP A 15 -7.33 -9.19 -1.18
C ASP A 15 -8.73 -8.88 -0.64
N ALA A 16 -9.10 -9.48 0.49
CA ALA A 16 -10.41 -9.25 1.10
C ALA A 16 -10.60 -7.79 1.50
N LEU A 17 -9.56 -7.16 2.09
CA LEU A 17 -9.61 -5.76 2.47
C LEU A 17 -9.86 -4.86 1.25
N LEU A 18 -9.14 -5.08 0.17
CA LEU A 18 -9.26 -4.25 -1.03
C LEU A 18 -10.64 -4.38 -1.66
N ARG A 19 -11.19 -5.60 -1.72
CA ARG A 19 -12.52 -5.81 -2.29
C ARG A 19 -13.62 -5.11 -1.51
N ARG A 20 -13.57 -5.18 -0.17
CA ARG A 20 -14.61 -4.54 0.63
C ARG A 20 -14.42 -3.03 0.73
N THR A 21 -13.18 -2.54 0.69
CA THR A 21 -12.88 -1.12 0.82
C THR A 21 -13.27 -0.34 -0.42
N PHE A 22 -12.98 -0.88 -1.60
CA PHE A 22 -13.23 -0.20 -2.87
C PHE A 22 -14.55 -0.58 -3.54
N GLY A 23 -15.22 -1.61 -3.02
CA GLY A 23 -16.50 -2.04 -3.55
C GLY A 23 -16.43 -2.68 -4.93
N SER A 24 -15.23 -3.01 -5.40
CA SER A 24 -14.99 -3.70 -6.67
C SER A 24 -13.74 -4.57 -6.52
N ASP A 25 -13.47 -5.39 -7.54
CA ASP A 25 -12.30 -6.26 -7.53
C ASP A 25 -11.09 -5.68 -8.26
N ALA A 26 -11.20 -4.46 -8.80
CA ALA A 26 -10.15 -3.86 -9.62
C ALA A 26 -8.84 -3.71 -8.85
N GLU A 27 -8.88 -3.16 -7.64
CA GLU A 27 -7.68 -2.94 -6.82
C GLU A 27 -7.08 -4.26 -6.34
N ALA A 28 -7.92 -5.22 -5.98
CA ALA A 28 -7.46 -6.55 -5.58
C ALA A 28 -6.76 -7.26 -6.75
N GLN A 29 -7.32 -7.16 -7.95
CA GLN A 29 -6.72 -7.73 -9.15
C GLN A 29 -5.42 -7.04 -9.52
N LEU A 30 -5.34 -5.71 -9.35
CA LEU A 30 -4.13 -4.96 -9.60
C LEU A 30 -2.99 -5.46 -8.71
N VAL A 31 -3.24 -5.57 -7.42
CA VAL A 31 -2.22 -6.04 -6.46
C VAL A 31 -1.82 -7.49 -6.78
N HIS A 32 -2.79 -8.34 -7.10
CA HIS A 32 -2.52 -9.73 -7.46
C HIS A 32 -1.59 -9.80 -8.69
N SER A 33 -1.89 -9.03 -9.73
CA SER A 33 -1.08 -8.99 -10.94
C SER A 33 0.33 -8.46 -10.67
N LEU A 34 0.45 -7.39 -9.88
CA LEU A 34 1.75 -6.84 -9.51
C LEU A 34 2.58 -7.86 -8.73
N ARG A 35 1.92 -8.60 -7.84
CA ARG A 35 2.59 -9.61 -7.03
C ARG A 35 3.09 -10.77 -7.88
N GLU A 36 2.27 -11.25 -8.82
CA GLU A 36 2.66 -12.35 -9.72
C GLU A 36 3.81 -11.95 -10.64
N ASP A 37 3.84 -10.69 -11.05
CA ASP A 37 4.90 -10.17 -11.92
C ASP A 37 6.15 -9.75 -11.16
N GLY A 38 6.14 -9.87 -9.83
CA GLY A 38 7.27 -9.46 -8.99
C GLY A 38 7.48 -7.95 -8.95
N LEU A 39 6.43 -7.17 -9.16
CA LEU A 39 6.51 -5.71 -9.27
C LEU A 39 6.11 -4.96 -7.98
N ILE A 40 5.80 -5.66 -6.90
CA ILE A 40 5.59 -4.99 -5.61
C ILE A 40 6.95 -4.79 -4.95
N THR A 41 7.41 -3.54 -4.91
CA THR A 41 8.67 -3.18 -4.26
C THR A 41 8.55 -3.36 -2.75
N LEU A 42 7.43 -2.92 -2.19
CA LEU A 42 7.16 -3.00 -0.75
C LEU A 42 5.66 -2.98 -0.52
N GLY A 43 5.18 -3.87 0.33
CA GLY A 43 3.82 -3.82 0.84
C GLY A 43 3.86 -3.64 2.36
N VAL A 44 2.98 -2.79 2.89
CA VAL A 44 2.87 -2.54 4.33
C VAL A 44 1.44 -2.84 4.75
N VAL A 45 1.28 -3.61 5.83
CA VAL A 45 -0.03 -3.98 6.35
C VAL A 45 -0.22 -3.40 7.76
N ALA A 46 -1.47 -3.09 8.08
CA ALA A 46 -1.90 -2.84 9.45
C ALA A 46 -2.82 -3.98 9.86
N THR A 47 -2.54 -4.60 11.00
CA THR A 47 -3.35 -5.70 11.51
C THR A 47 -3.94 -5.32 12.86
N ASP A 48 -5.15 -5.81 13.15
CA ASP A 48 -5.78 -5.61 14.44
C ASP A 48 -5.25 -6.63 15.47
N ASP A 49 -5.83 -6.61 16.67
CA ASP A 49 -5.39 -7.51 17.76
C ASP A 49 -5.66 -8.98 17.46
N GLU A 50 -6.51 -9.27 16.48
CA GLU A 50 -6.82 -10.63 16.05
C GLU A 50 -6.01 -11.06 14.84
N GLY A 51 -5.13 -10.19 14.35
CA GLY A 51 -4.29 -10.48 13.19
C GLY A 51 -4.97 -10.26 11.84
N GLN A 52 -6.16 -9.65 11.82
CA GLN A 52 -6.85 -9.35 10.56
C GLN A 52 -6.24 -8.11 9.90
N VAL A 53 -6.11 -8.15 8.58
CA VAL A 53 -5.61 -7.01 7.81
C VAL A 53 -6.70 -5.94 7.72
N VAL A 54 -6.42 -4.78 8.29
CA VAL A 54 -7.34 -3.64 8.31
C VAL A 54 -6.79 -2.43 7.57
N GLY A 55 -5.56 -2.49 7.10
CA GLY A 55 -4.95 -1.45 6.29
C GLY A 55 -3.87 -2.02 5.39
N TYR A 56 -3.65 -1.38 4.24
CA TYR A 56 -2.65 -1.83 3.28
C TYR A 56 -2.17 -0.66 2.43
N ALA A 57 -0.87 -0.64 2.17
CA ALA A 57 -0.26 0.28 1.21
C ALA A 57 0.73 -0.50 0.35
N ALA A 58 0.63 -0.38 -0.96
CA ALA A 58 1.55 -1.03 -1.89
C ALA A 58 2.40 0.02 -2.60
N PHE A 59 3.69 -0.28 -2.72
CA PHE A 59 4.66 0.55 -3.43
C PHE A 59 5.23 -0.29 -4.57
N SER A 60 5.19 0.24 -5.79
CA SER A 60 5.67 -0.46 -6.97
C SER A 60 6.55 0.45 -7.82
N PRO A 61 7.46 -0.09 -8.65
CA PRO A 61 8.36 0.73 -9.44
C PRO A 61 7.62 1.63 -10.41
N VAL A 62 8.14 2.86 -10.59
CA VAL A 62 7.61 3.82 -11.56
C VAL A 62 8.75 4.24 -12.49
N ALA A 63 8.49 4.22 -13.80
CA ALA A 63 9.38 4.77 -14.79
C ALA A 63 8.88 6.15 -15.19
N VAL A 64 9.79 7.13 -15.28
CA VAL A 64 9.47 8.49 -15.72
C VAL A 64 10.16 8.71 -17.05
N GLU A 65 9.37 8.98 -18.09
CA GLU A 65 9.86 9.22 -19.46
C GLU A 65 10.79 8.11 -19.98
N GLY A 66 10.52 6.85 -19.56
CA GLY A 66 11.31 5.70 -19.98
C GLY A 66 12.62 5.51 -19.23
N GLU A 67 12.93 6.37 -18.27
CA GLU A 67 14.11 6.22 -17.43
C GLU A 67 13.77 5.50 -16.15
N GLU A 68 14.60 4.54 -15.75
CA GLU A 68 14.48 3.89 -14.45
C GLU A 68 15.10 4.79 -13.39
N LEU A 69 14.27 5.68 -12.86
CA LEU A 69 14.62 6.40 -11.64
C LEU A 69 14.24 5.51 -10.47
N GLN A 70 14.93 5.61 -9.35
CA GLN A 70 14.58 4.83 -8.16
C GLN A 70 13.39 5.47 -7.45
N TRP A 71 12.28 5.53 -8.19
CA TRP A 71 11.01 6.05 -7.70
C TRP A 71 10.01 4.90 -7.58
N VAL A 72 9.12 5.01 -6.63
CA VAL A 72 8.02 4.05 -6.46
C VAL A 72 6.69 4.78 -6.48
N GLY A 73 5.67 4.11 -6.99
CA GLY A 73 4.30 4.59 -6.94
C GLY A 73 3.59 4.01 -5.73
N LEU A 74 2.78 4.81 -5.07
CA LEU A 74 1.92 4.38 -3.98
C LEU A 74 0.51 4.17 -4.52
N ALA A 75 0.09 2.91 -4.63
CA ALA A 75 -1.28 2.51 -4.95
C ALA A 75 -1.39 1.00 -4.88
N PRO A 76 -2.48 0.44 -4.37
CA PRO A 76 -3.54 1.15 -3.65
C PRO A 76 -3.16 1.46 -2.21
N LEU A 77 -3.88 2.40 -1.61
CA LEU A 77 -3.84 2.66 -0.17
C LEU A 77 -5.26 2.41 0.36
N ALA A 78 -5.40 1.52 1.31
CA ALA A 78 -6.70 1.13 1.84
C ALA A 78 -6.68 1.07 3.37
N VAL A 79 -7.73 1.59 4.00
CA VAL A 79 -7.97 1.45 5.43
C VAL A 79 -9.42 1.00 5.59
N ASP A 80 -9.63 -0.04 6.39
CA ASP A 80 -10.97 -0.53 6.69
C ASP A 80 -11.84 0.59 7.26
N GLU A 81 -13.08 0.66 6.81
CA GLU A 81 -14.00 1.73 7.21
C GLU A 81 -14.09 1.89 8.73
N SER A 82 -14.08 0.77 9.46
CA SER A 82 -14.15 0.77 10.93
C SER A 82 -12.96 1.44 11.60
N TYR A 83 -11.87 1.63 10.88
CA TYR A 83 -10.62 2.16 11.43
C TYR A 83 -10.24 3.52 10.83
N ARG A 84 -11.07 4.09 9.99
CA ARG A 84 -10.80 5.41 9.39
C ARG A 84 -10.84 6.51 10.44
N GLY A 85 -10.08 7.58 10.18
CA GLY A 85 -10.01 8.70 11.11
C GLY A 85 -9.05 8.52 12.27
N GLN A 86 -8.28 7.43 12.28
CA GLN A 86 -7.34 7.11 13.36
C GLN A 86 -5.87 7.28 12.94
N GLY A 87 -5.62 7.81 11.75
CA GLY A 87 -4.27 8.04 11.26
C GLY A 87 -3.55 6.80 10.74
N ILE A 88 -4.26 5.71 10.51
CA ILE A 88 -3.65 4.45 10.07
C ILE A 88 -3.07 4.58 8.66
N GLY A 89 -3.78 5.25 7.75
CA GLY A 89 -3.26 5.48 6.40
C GLY A 89 -1.94 6.23 6.42
N ARG A 90 -1.84 7.26 7.25
CA ARG A 90 -0.61 8.02 7.44
C ARG A 90 0.52 7.13 7.97
N GLN A 91 0.23 6.30 8.96
CA GLN A 91 1.22 5.40 9.54
C GLN A 91 1.72 4.38 8.53
N LEU A 92 0.84 3.85 7.67
CA LEU A 92 1.22 2.93 6.60
C LEU A 92 2.18 3.60 5.63
N VAL A 93 1.89 4.83 5.23
CA VAL A 93 2.74 5.56 4.30
C VAL A 93 4.10 5.87 4.93
N TYR A 94 4.13 6.34 6.17
CA TYR A 94 5.39 6.66 6.85
C TYR A 94 6.25 5.42 7.07
N GLU A 95 5.65 4.30 7.45
CA GLU A 95 6.39 3.04 7.57
C GLU A 95 7.01 2.63 6.24
N GLY A 96 6.24 2.76 5.16
CA GLY A 96 6.73 2.49 3.81
C GLY A 96 7.87 3.43 3.41
N LEU A 97 7.73 4.73 3.69
CA LEU A 97 8.76 5.72 3.37
C LEU A 97 10.06 5.44 4.12
N ASP A 98 9.96 5.10 5.41
CA ASP A 98 11.14 4.76 6.20
C ASP A 98 11.86 3.54 5.62
N SER A 99 11.12 2.48 5.27
CA SER A 99 11.70 1.26 4.70
C SER A 99 12.34 1.53 3.34
N LEU A 100 11.66 2.31 2.50
CA LEU A 100 12.17 2.64 1.16
C LEU A 100 13.40 3.52 1.23
N ASN A 101 13.45 4.44 2.18
CA ASN A 101 14.62 5.29 2.39
C ASN A 101 15.85 4.44 2.74
N GLU A 102 15.68 3.41 3.54
CA GLU A 102 16.77 2.48 3.87
C GLU A 102 17.27 1.72 2.65
N PHE A 103 16.39 1.47 1.66
CA PHE A 103 16.76 0.80 0.42
C PHE A 103 17.29 1.74 -0.66
N GLY A 104 17.34 3.05 -0.39
CA GLY A 104 17.92 4.02 -1.31
C GLY A 104 16.98 4.55 -2.39
N TYR A 105 15.68 4.42 -2.23
CA TYR A 105 14.73 4.99 -3.18
C TYR A 105 14.66 6.51 -3.06
N ALA A 106 14.59 7.19 -4.21
CA ALA A 106 14.69 8.64 -4.27
C ALA A 106 13.37 9.37 -4.03
N ALA A 107 12.24 8.78 -4.43
CA ALA A 107 10.96 9.46 -4.36
C ALA A 107 9.80 8.48 -4.36
N VAL A 108 8.67 8.90 -3.81
CA VAL A 108 7.40 8.19 -3.86
C VAL A 108 6.38 9.10 -4.56
N VAL A 109 5.67 8.54 -5.53
CA VAL A 109 4.65 9.24 -6.30
C VAL A 109 3.30 8.60 -5.98
N THR A 110 2.30 9.43 -5.62
CA THR A 110 0.96 8.90 -5.38
C THR A 110 0.26 8.65 -6.71
N LEU A 111 -0.37 7.47 -6.81
CA LEU A 111 -1.14 7.06 -7.97
C LEU A 111 -2.60 6.97 -7.57
N GLY A 112 -3.47 7.77 -8.17
CA GLY A 112 -4.89 7.74 -7.90
C GLY A 112 -5.46 9.10 -7.52
N ASP A 113 -6.58 9.11 -6.80
CA ASP A 113 -7.33 10.32 -6.49
C ASP A 113 -6.57 11.22 -5.49
N PRO A 114 -6.19 12.44 -5.89
CA PRO A 114 -5.50 13.37 -4.99
C PRO A 114 -6.32 13.71 -3.73
N ALA A 115 -7.64 13.68 -3.81
CA ALA A 115 -8.48 13.96 -2.66
C ALA A 115 -8.31 12.91 -1.56
N ARG A 116 -8.01 11.66 -1.93
CA ARG A 116 -7.75 10.59 -0.97
C ARG A 116 -6.40 10.76 -0.27
N TYR A 117 -5.35 11.12 -1.04
CA TYR A 117 -3.99 11.18 -0.53
C TYR A 117 -3.62 12.52 0.07
N GLY A 118 -4.33 13.58 -0.31
CA GLY A 118 -4.07 14.92 0.19
C GLY A 118 -4.19 15.07 1.71
N ARG A 119 -4.92 14.17 2.35
CA ARG A 119 -5.10 14.16 3.80
C ARG A 119 -3.92 13.56 4.57
N LEU A 120 -2.99 12.95 3.86
CA LEU A 120 -1.84 12.28 4.48
C LEU A 120 -0.69 13.24 4.75
N GLY A 121 -0.71 14.35 4.09
CA GLY A 121 0.33 15.32 4.19
C GLY A 121 0.08 16.40 5.14
#